data_55d2c450fcc3743bab5ecbba2af22d3c
#
_entry.id   55d2c450fcc3743bab5ecbba2af22d3c
#
_cell.length_a   1.000
_cell.length_b   1.000
_cell.length_c   1.000
_cell.angle_alpha   90.00
_cell.angle_beta   90.00
_cell.angle_gamma   90.00
#
_symmetry.space_group_name_H-M   'P 1'
#
loop_
_entity.id
_entity.type
_entity.pdbx_description
1 polymer ?
#
loop_
_entity_poly.entity_id
_entity_poly.type
_entity_poly.pdbx_seq_one_letter_code
_entity_poly.pdbx_strand_id
1 'polypeptide(L)'
;ALLQEKTVDGEKWAKIDFCNRQGWCRMDRLRTISGETCYFYVKENSNENTVFVNERAIKLHTGAGQDTDIAATDVKYGTELTISKVEDGWGRTNYQNKECWIDMNVVGFYTSKYWQVERCDGSKNGIKLRKSSTEDSEQLTTVPLCTKFQSSDCRNGWARFTYGGKTGWLKLHYATPCGSSKGLS
;
A
#
# COMPACT_ATOMS: atom_id res chain seq x y z
N ALA A 1 -4.03 5.66 10.60
CA ALA A 1 -4.37 5.53 12.03
C ALA A 1 -5.89 5.41 12.21
N LEU A 2 -6.33 4.68 13.25
CA LEU A 2 -7.73 4.70 13.70
C LEU A 2 -7.99 6.00 14.46
N LEU A 3 -8.98 6.77 14.01
CA LEU A 3 -9.34 8.05 14.64
C LEU A 3 -10.59 7.93 15.50
N GLN A 4 -11.57 7.12 15.08
CA GLN A 4 -12.87 6.98 15.74
C GLN A 4 -13.54 5.69 15.30
N GLU A 5 -14.38 5.12 16.17
CA GLU A 5 -15.30 4.03 15.84
C GLU A 5 -16.75 4.47 16.01
N LYS A 6 -17.64 3.89 15.21
CA LYS A 6 -19.09 4.04 15.36
C LYS A 6 -19.81 2.78 14.91
N THR A 7 -21.03 2.59 15.40
CA THR A 7 -21.94 1.55 14.93
C THR A 7 -23.12 2.21 14.21
N VAL A 8 -23.41 1.75 12.99
CA VAL A 8 -24.55 2.20 12.18
C VAL A 8 -25.26 0.95 11.68
N ASP A 9 -26.54 0.83 11.95
CA ASP A 9 -27.40 -0.32 11.54
C ASP A 9 -26.81 -1.70 11.93
N GLY A 10 -26.18 -1.75 13.12
CA GLY A 10 -25.53 -2.97 13.62
C GLY A 10 -24.14 -3.24 13.05
N GLU A 11 -23.67 -2.49 12.09
CA GLU A 11 -22.33 -2.60 11.50
C GLU A 11 -21.33 -1.64 12.16
N LYS A 12 -20.13 -2.16 12.47
CA LYS A 12 -19.05 -1.33 13.02
C LYS A 12 -18.24 -0.66 11.91
N TRP A 13 -18.01 0.63 12.08
CA TRP A 13 -17.24 1.47 11.18
C TRP A 13 -16.08 2.12 11.91
N ALA A 14 -14.93 2.19 11.24
CA ALA A 14 -13.74 2.91 11.68
C ALA A 14 -13.54 4.18 10.85
N LYS A 15 -13.31 5.32 11.49
CA LYS A 15 -12.77 6.50 10.84
C LYS A 15 -11.26 6.36 10.81
N ILE A 16 -10.69 6.33 9.64
CA ILE A 16 -9.25 6.17 9.42
C ILE A 16 -8.66 7.38 8.72
N ASP A 17 -7.39 7.66 9.01
CA ASP A 17 -6.57 8.58 8.22
C ASP A 17 -5.70 7.76 7.28
N PHE A 18 -5.77 8.08 6.01
CA PHE A 18 -4.97 7.49 4.96
C PHE A 18 -4.48 8.59 4.01
N CYS A 19 -3.17 8.77 3.89
CA CYS A 19 -2.55 9.80 3.08
C CYS A 19 -3.13 11.22 3.34
N ASN A 20 -3.27 11.62 4.61
CA ASN A 20 -3.86 12.89 5.05
C ASN A 20 -5.33 13.09 4.63
N ARG A 21 -6.03 12.02 4.30
CA ARG A 21 -7.48 12.01 4.05
C ARG A 21 -8.18 11.16 5.09
N GLN A 22 -9.22 11.71 5.66
CA GLN A 22 -10.04 10.99 6.63
C GLN A 22 -11.28 10.43 5.97
N GLY A 23 -11.58 9.17 6.29
CA GLY A 23 -12.75 8.48 5.77
C GLY A 23 -13.25 7.39 6.69
N TRP A 24 -14.48 6.92 6.45
CA TRP A 24 -15.08 5.82 7.18
C TRP A 24 -14.96 4.53 6.38
N CYS A 25 -14.50 3.47 7.04
CA CYS A 25 -14.41 2.13 6.48
C CYS A 25 -15.08 1.12 7.43
N ARG A 26 -15.73 0.10 6.88
CA ARG A 26 -16.32 -0.97 7.69
C ARG A 26 -15.21 -1.76 8.37
N MET A 27 -15.41 -2.08 9.65
CA MET A 27 -14.43 -2.82 10.45
C MET A 27 -14.25 -4.27 9.96
N ASP A 28 -15.28 -4.88 9.36
CA ASP A 28 -15.19 -6.23 8.79
C ASP A 28 -14.28 -6.29 7.53
N ARG A 29 -13.99 -5.13 6.91
CA ARG A 29 -13.08 -4.97 5.77
C ARG A 29 -11.66 -4.60 6.20
N LEU A 30 -11.45 -4.42 7.50
CA LEU A 30 -10.17 -4.02 8.06
C LEU A 30 -9.59 -5.16 8.90
N ARG A 31 -8.28 -5.31 8.84
CA ARG A 31 -7.53 -6.11 9.80
C ARG A 31 -6.81 -5.17 10.75
N THR A 32 -7.03 -5.36 12.05
CA THR A 32 -6.29 -4.64 13.06
C THR A 32 -4.88 -5.22 13.17
N ILE A 33 -3.89 -4.36 13.09
CA ILE A 33 -2.51 -4.67 13.41
C ILE A 33 -2.32 -4.18 14.84
N SER A 34 -2.11 -5.08 15.78
CA SER A 34 -2.10 -4.80 17.21
C SER A 34 -0.93 -3.90 17.63
N GLY A 35 -1.16 -3.04 18.62
CA GLY A 35 -0.22 -2.10 19.21
C GLY A 35 -0.98 -0.91 19.79
N GLU A 36 -0.31 0.01 20.47
CA GLU A 36 -0.90 1.26 20.97
C GLU A 36 -1.41 2.14 19.80
N THR A 37 -0.82 1.98 18.62
CA THR A 37 -1.31 2.57 17.37
C THR A 37 -1.96 1.46 16.54
N CYS A 38 -3.28 1.51 16.39
CA CYS A 38 -3.98 0.55 15.53
C CYS A 38 -3.77 0.88 14.06
N TYR A 39 -3.16 -0.03 13.34
CA TYR A 39 -3.08 0.02 11.89
C TYR A 39 -4.17 -0.86 11.29
N PHE A 40 -4.70 -0.45 10.14
CA PHE A 40 -5.72 -1.19 9.43
C PHE A 40 -5.30 -1.37 7.98
N TYR A 41 -5.58 -2.53 7.42
CA TYR A 41 -5.53 -2.74 5.99
C TYR A 41 -6.83 -3.38 5.49
N VAL A 42 -7.15 -3.16 4.23
CA VAL A 42 -8.37 -3.69 3.62
C VAL A 42 -8.17 -5.18 3.35
N LYS A 43 -9.06 -6.01 3.90
CA LYS A 43 -9.09 -7.45 3.59
C LYS A 43 -9.75 -7.67 2.24
N GLU A 44 -9.00 -8.05 1.24
CA GLU A 44 -9.54 -8.66 0.01
C GLU A 44 -8.67 -9.86 -0.37
N ASN A 45 -9.20 -11.06 -0.17
CA ASN A 45 -8.64 -12.37 -0.56
C ASN A 45 -7.45 -12.95 0.21
N SER A 46 -7.29 -14.26 0.07
CA SER A 46 -6.47 -15.17 0.86
C SER A 46 -4.93 -15.07 0.70
N ASN A 47 -4.43 -14.12 -0.09
CA ASN A 47 -2.98 -13.84 -0.21
C ASN A 47 -2.56 -12.64 0.66
N GLU A 48 -3.13 -12.53 1.81
CA GLU A 48 -3.21 -11.33 2.66
C GLU A 48 -1.89 -10.92 3.30
N ASN A 49 -0.84 -11.71 3.18
CA ASN A 49 0.39 -11.49 3.92
C ASN A 49 1.51 -10.88 3.08
N THR A 50 1.30 -10.70 1.77
CA THR A 50 2.30 -10.07 0.91
C THR A 50 2.13 -8.56 0.91
N VAL A 51 3.17 -7.89 1.34
CA VAL A 51 3.29 -6.43 1.32
C VAL A 51 4.45 -6.03 0.41
N PHE A 52 4.46 -4.80 -0.05
CA PHE A 52 5.62 -4.23 -0.73
C PHE A 52 6.16 -3.03 0.04
N VAL A 53 7.47 -2.83 -0.04
CA VAL A 53 8.14 -1.66 0.55
C VAL A 53 7.71 -0.41 -0.22
N ASN A 54 7.03 0.52 0.45
CA ASN A 54 6.44 1.72 -0.15
C ASN A 54 7.32 2.97 -0.02
N GLU A 55 8.46 2.83 0.63
CA GLU A 55 9.44 3.91 0.81
C GLU A 55 10.78 3.56 0.13
N ARG A 56 11.67 4.52 0.02
CA ARG A 56 13.00 4.30 -0.56
C ARG A 56 13.99 3.91 0.52
N ALA A 57 14.81 2.89 0.25
CA ALA A 57 15.99 2.55 1.04
C ALA A 57 15.68 2.46 2.56
N ILE A 58 14.76 1.58 2.93
CA ILE A 58 14.43 1.35 4.33
C ILE A 58 15.38 0.35 5.00
N LYS A 59 15.31 0.31 6.34
CA LYS A 59 16.00 -0.67 7.16
C LYS A 59 15.03 -1.73 7.67
N LEU A 60 15.51 -2.97 7.76
CA LEU A 60 14.85 -4.02 8.52
C LEU A 60 15.58 -4.20 9.84
N HIS A 61 14.85 -4.55 10.88
CA HIS A 61 15.33 -4.66 12.25
C HIS A 61 15.34 -6.13 12.73
N THR A 62 16.10 -6.42 13.79
CA THR A 62 16.15 -7.77 14.39
C THR A 62 14.97 -8.05 15.32
N GLY A 63 14.21 -7.00 15.70
CA GLY A 63 13.04 -7.08 16.58
C GLY A 63 12.00 -6.03 16.23
N ALA A 64 10.85 -6.12 16.87
CA ALA A 64 9.74 -5.17 16.72
C ALA A 64 10.07 -3.85 17.46
N GLY A 65 10.71 -2.90 16.78
CA GLY A 65 11.06 -1.60 17.34
C GLY A 65 12.23 -0.93 16.63
N GLN A 66 12.24 0.40 16.64
CA GLN A 66 13.32 1.20 16.03
C GLN A 66 14.65 1.11 16.80
N ASP A 67 14.58 0.79 18.08
CA ASP A 67 15.74 0.70 18.95
C ASP A 67 16.45 -0.67 18.90
N THR A 68 15.94 -1.60 18.09
CA THR A 68 16.56 -2.91 17.88
C THR A 68 17.64 -2.84 16.82
N ASP A 69 18.56 -3.82 16.82
CA ASP A 69 19.64 -3.86 15.85
C ASP A 69 19.11 -3.94 14.40
N ILE A 70 19.93 -3.47 13.47
CA ILE A 70 19.61 -3.49 12.05
C ILE A 70 19.97 -4.85 11.46
N ALA A 71 18.98 -5.55 10.92
CA ALA A 71 19.15 -6.82 10.23
C ALA A 71 19.53 -6.67 8.74
N ALA A 72 19.00 -5.64 8.09
CA ALA A 72 19.32 -5.31 6.70
C ALA A 72 19.13 -3.82 6.43
N THR A 73 19.90 -3.27 5.49
CA THR A 73 19.83 -1.86 5.05
C THR A 73 19.45 -1.80 3.58
N ASP A 74 19.02 -0.61 3.16
CA ASP A 74 18.79 -0.27 1.75
C ASP A 74 17.78 -1.19 1.03
N VAL A 75 16.79 -1.67 1.76
CA VAL A 75 15.70 -2.46 1.17
C VAL A 75 14.90 -1.53 0.26
N LYS A 76 14.89 -1.86 -1.03
CA LYS A 76 14.41 -0.97 -2.08
C LYS A 76 12.89 -0.91 -2.15
N TYR A 77 12.37 0.22 -2.62
CA TYR A 77 10.97 0.33 -3.02
C TYR A 77 10.54 -0.85 -3.90
N GLY A 78 9.36 -1.37 -3.62
CA GLY A 78 8.75 -2.47 -4.37
C GLY A 78 9.23 -3.86 -3.95
N THR A 79 10.20 -3.99 -3.03
CA THR A 79 10.56 -5.29 -2.47
C THR A 79 9.34 -5.93 -1.82
N GLU A 80 8.98 -7.11 -2.28
CA GLU A 80 7.85 -7.86 -1.75
C GLU A 80 8.28 -8.69 -0.55
N LEU A 81 7.49 -8.61 0.52
CA LEU A 81 7.73 -9.29 1.78
C LEU A 81 6.47 -10.02 2.23
N THR A 82 6.64 -11.22 2.78
CA THR A 82 5.54 -11.95 3.42
C THR A 82 5.56 -11.71 4.91
N ILE A 83 4.50 -11.13 5.45
CA ILE A 83 4.38 -10.85 6.87
C ILE A 83 3.78 -12.05 7.59
N SER A 84 4.51 -12.64 8.53
CA SER A 84 4.09 -13.81 9.30
C SER A 84 3.44 -13.45 10.64
N LYS A 85 3.78 -12.30 11.21
CA LYS A 85 3.24 -11.78 12.48
C LYS A 85 3.31 -10.26 12.45
N VAL A 86 2.40 -9.61 13.16
CA VAL A 86 2.50 -8.18 13.43
C VAL A 86 2.45 -7.95 14.93
N GLU A 87 3.32 -7.09 15.45
CA GLU A 87 3.46 -6.74 16.85
C GLU A 87 3.87 -5.27 16.94
N ASP A 88 3.14 -4.49 17.71
CA ASP A 88 3.40 -3.05 17.94
C ASP A 88 3.66 -2.21 16.68
N GLY A 89 2.93 -2.52 15.59
CA GLY A 89 3.10 -1.84 14.31
C GLY A 89 4.27 -2.34 13.46
N TRP A 90 4.97 -3.39 13.90
CA TRP A 90 6.07 -4.02 13.19
C TRP A 90 5.65 -5.37 12.60
N GLY A 91 5.99 -5.62 11.37
CA GLY A 91 5.73 -6.86 10.65
C GLY A 91 6.93 -7.79 10.65
N ARG A 92 6.77 -9.02 11.18
CA ARG A 92 7.80 -10.05 11.09
C ARG A 92 7.82 -10.66 9.71
N THR A 93 8.97 -10.70 9.10
CA THR A 93 9.19 -11.22 7.76
C THR A 93 10.50 -12.01 7.69
N ASN A 94 10.73 -12.68 6.56
CA ASN A 94 12.01 -13.29 6.23
C ASN A 94 12.61 -12.55 5.03
N TYR A 95 13.80 -12.04 5.15
CA TYR A 95 14.51 -11.37 4.08
C TYR A 95 15.92 -11.94 3.96
N GLN A 96 16.29 -12.42 2.76
CA GLN A 96 17.58 -13.07 2.51
C GLN A 96 17.91 -14.20 3.51
N ASN A 97 16.90 -15.04 3.81
CA ASN A 97 16.97 -16.15 4.78
C ASN A 97 17.25 -15.71 6.23
N LYS A 98 17.00 -14.46 6.57
CA LYS A 98 17.07 -13.96 7.95
C LYS A 98 15.70 -13.52 8.41
N GLU A 99 15.31 -13.92 9.62
CA GLU A 99 14.14 -13.36 10.27
C GLU A 99 14.42 -11.89 10.64
N CYS A 100 13.50 -11.02 10.29
CA CYS A 100 13.63 -9.59 10.53
C CYS A 100 12.24 -8.93 10.64
N TRP A 101 12.24 -7.67 11.00
CA TRP A 101 11.04 -6.88 11.23
C TRP A 101 11.06 -5.60 10.41
N ILE A 102 9.89 -5.23 9.90
CA ILE A 102 9.65 -4.02 9.12
C ILE A 102 8.59 -3.15 9.78
N ASP A 103 8.79 -1.84 9.81
CA ASP A 103 7.75 -0.89 10.20
C ASP A 103 6.60 -0.97 9.18
N MET A 104 5.39 -1.28 9.65
CA MET A 104 4.21 -1.42 8.80
C MET A 104 3.73 -0.08 8.19
N ASN A 105 4.25 1.06 8.67
CA ASN A 105 3.97 2.36 8.04
C ASN A 105 4.67 2.56 6.70
N VAL A 106 5.78 1.83 6.45
CA VAL A 106 6.56 1.96 5.22
C VAL A 106 6.24 0.89 4.18
N VAL A 107 5.14 0.17 4.36
CA VAL A 107 4.70 -0.86 3.41
C VAL A 107 3.39 -0.50 2.74
N GLY A 108 3.19 -1.02 1.54
CA GLY A 108 1.93 -1.01 0.81
C GLY A 108 1.34 -2.42 0.70
N PHE A 109 0.04 -2.49 0.41
CA PHE A 109 -0.70 -3.75 0.29
C PHE A 109 -1.33 -3.85 -1.09
N TYR A 110 -1.27 -5.03 -1.72
CA TYR A 110 -1.97 -5.34 -2.98
C TYR A 110 -3.43 -5.76 -2.73
N THR A 111 -4.13 -5.04 -1.90
CA THR A 111 -5.46 -5.44 -1.42
C THR A 111 -6.59 -5.09 -2.36
N SER A 112 -6.35 -4.29 -3.38
CA SER A 112 -7.39 -3.84 -4.29
C SER A 112 -7.08 -4.21 -5.74
N LYS A 113 -8.16 -4.61 -6.44
CA LYS A 113 -8.16 -4.69 -7.90
C LYS A 113 -8.35 -3.32 -8.54
N TYR A 114 -8.98 -2.38 -7.80
CA TYR A 114 -9.32 -1.04 -8.26
C TYR A 114 -8.52 -0.01 -7.48
N TRP A 115 -8.00 0.97 -8.19
CA TRP A 115 -7.12 2.01 -7.67
C TRP A 115 -7.56 3.37 -8.19
N GLN A 116 -7.24 4.40 -7.42
CA GLN A 116 -7.39 5.79 -7.83
C GLN A 116 -6.04 6.48 -7.76
N VAL A 117 -5.67 7.19 -8.81
CA VAL A 117 -4.41 7.95 -8.87
C VAL A 117 -4.48 9.13 -7.93
N GLU A 118 -3.53 9.20 -7.00
CA GLU A 118 -3.44 10.25 -5.98
C GLU A 118 -2.00 10.64 -5.70
N ARG A 119 -1.81 11.82 -5.11
CA ARG A 119 -0.52 12.27 -4.60
C ARG A 119 -0.67 12.80 -3.19
N CYS A 120 0.17 12.30 -2.30
CA CYS A 120 0.22 12.76 -0.90
C CYS A 120 1.13 13.98 -0.70
N ASP A 121 1.92 14.36 -1.71
CA ASP A 121 2.88 15.47 -1.67
C ASP A 121 2.28 16.83 -2.04
N GLY A 122 0.96 16.93 -2.23
CA GLY A 122 0.26 18.16 -2.59
C GLY A 122 0.45 18.62 -4.04
N SER A 123 1.25 17.91 -4.83
CA SER A 123 1.41 18.23 -6.26
C SER A 123 0.13 17.96 -7.05
N LYS A 124 -0.17 18.84 -8.00
CA LYS A 124 -1.32 18.72 -8.92
C LYS A 124 -0.98 17.97 -10.21
N ASN A 125 0.27 17.60 -10.41
CA ASN A 125 0.72 16.91 -11.61
C ASN A 125 0.22 15.46 -11.62
N GLY A 126 -0.21 14.97 -12.79
CA GLY A 126 -0.53 13.56 -12.99
C GLY A 126 0.70 12.65 -12.84
N ILE A 127 0.47 11.36 -12.85
CA ILE A 127 1.49 10.33 -12.62
C ILE A 127 1.88 9.67 -13.94
N LYS A 128 3.17 9.39 -14.09
CA LYS A 128 3.72 8.75 -15.28
C LYS A 128 3.26 7.30 -15.40
N LEU A 129 2.64 6.95 -16.53
CA LEU A 129 2.46 5.57 -16.96
C LEU A 129 3.71 5.15 -17.75
N ARG A 130 4.33 4.07 -17.36
CA ARG A 130 5.62 3.64 -17.90
C ARG A 130 5.50 2.30 -18.63
N LYS A 131 6.43 2.04 -19.53
CA LYS A 131 6.49 0.81 -20.34
C LYS A 131 6.76 -0.43 -19.49
N SER A 132 7.58 -0.32 -18.45
CA SER A 132 7.88 -1.37 -17.48
C SER A 132 7.80 -0.88 -16.04
N SER A 133 7.79 -1.80 -15.09
CA SER A 133 7.65 -1.54 -13.65
C SER A 133 8.97 -1.05 -13.01
N THR A 134 9.61 -0.05 -13.61
CA THR A 134 10.84 0.60 -13.10
C THR A 134 10.79 2.11 -13.32
N GLU A 135 11.51 2.87 -12.48
CA GLU A 135 11.52 4.33 -12.58
C GLU A 135 12.27 4.85 -13.82
N ASP A 136 13.23 4.10 -14.34
CA ASP A 136 14.05 4.48 -15.50
C ASP A 136 13.39 4.08 -16.83
N SER A 137 12.24 3.39 -16.77
CA SER A 137 11.53 2.96 -17.96
C SER A 137 10.91 4.14 -18.72
N GLU A 138 10.81 3.99 -20.03
CA GLU A 138 10.17 4.94 -20.94
C GLU A 138 8.77 5.35 -20.43
N GLN A 139 8.51 6.65 -20.40
CA GLN A 139 7.19 7.19 -20.12
C GLN A 139 6.30 7.07 -21.37
N LEU A 140 5.19 6.36 -21.24
CA LEU A 140 4.20 6.23 -22.31
C LEU A 140 3.23 7.41 -22.35
N THR A 141 2.76 7.83 -21.18
CA THR A 141 1.82 8.95 -21.01
C THR A 141 1.80 9.42 -19.57
N THR A 142 1.00 10.44 -19.27
CA THR A 142 0.69 10.91 -17.91
C THR A 142 -0.78 10.63 -17.60
N VAL A 143 -1.03 9.99 -16.47
CA VAL A 143 -2.37 9.69 -15.96
C VAL A 143 -2.79 10.81 -15.01
N PRO A 144 -3.91 11.49 -15.24
CA PRO A 144 -4.40 12.55 -14.35
C PRO A 144 -4.67 12.05 -12.93
N LEU A 145 -4.62 12.95 -11.95
CA LEU A 145 -5.08 12.67 -10.60
C LEU A 145 -6.58 12.34 -10.61
N CYS A 146 -7.01 11.58 -9.62
CA CYS A 146 -8.38 11.08 -9.47
C CYS A 146 -8.83 10.08 -10.56
N THR A 147 -7.97 9.74 -11.51
CA THR A 147 -8.25 8.66 -12.46
C THR A 147 -8.40 7.34 -11.71
N LYS A 148 -9.54 6.68 -11.90
CA LYS A 148 -9.77 5.33 -11.37
C LYS A 148 -9.43 4.30 -12.43
N PHE A 149 -8.75 3.23 -12.03
CA PHE A 149 -8.38 2.16 -12.94
C PHE A 149 -8.50 0.79 -12.28
N GLN A 150 -8.66 -0.22 -13.11
CA GLN A 150 -8.57 -1.62 -12.72
C GLN A 150 -7.18 -2.13 -13.09
N SER A 151 -6.45 -2.67 -12.12
CA SER A 151 -5.17 -3.32 -12.40
C SER A 151 -5.39 -4.70 -13.03
N SER A 152 -4.62 -5.02 -14.05
CA SER A 152 -4.54 -6.36 -14.65
C SER A 152 -3.43 -7.20 -14.03
N ASP A 153 -2.45 -6.56 -13.40
CA ASP A 153 -1.30 -7.17 -12.75
C ASP A 153 -0.71 -6.18 -11.73
N CYS A 154 -0.21 -6.70 -10.60
CA CYS A 154 0.49 -5.92 -9.58
C CYS A 154 1.77 -6.66 -9.18
N ARG A 155 2.91 -5.97 -9.20
CA ARG A 155 4.20 -6.50 -8.76
C ARG A 155 5.19 -5.41 -8.42
N ASN A 156 6.07 -5.70 -7.48
CA ASN A 156 7.15 -4.80 -7.05
C ASN A 156 6.70 -3.36 -6.77
N GLY A 157 5.50 -3.18 -6.22
CA GLY A 157 4.93 -1.86 -5.94
C GLY A 157 4.38 -1.13 -7.17
N TRP A 158 4.16 -1.81 -8.29
CA TRP A 158 3.60 -1.25 -9.52
C TRP A 158 2.30 -1.96 -9.90
N ALA A 159 1.37 -1.22 -10.50
CA ALA A 159 0.15 -1.76 -11.10
C ALA A 159 0.15 -1.56 -12.61
N ARG A 160 -0.26 -2.60 -13.34
CA ARG A 160 -0.43 -2.58 -14.80
C ARG A 160 -1.88 -2.32 -15.17
N PHE A 161 -2.11 -1.38 -16.07
CA PHE A 161 -3.42 -1.10 -16.63
C PHE A 161 -3.33 -0.37 -17.96
N THR A 162 -4.47 -0.11 -18.60
CA THR A 162 -4.56 0.62 -19.87
C THR A 162 -5.17 2.00 -19.64
N TYR A 163 -4.53 3.04 -20.15
CA TYR A 163 -5.03 4.41 -20.13
C TYR A 163 -4.77 5.10 -21.47
N GLY A 164 -5.81 5.70 -22.08
CA GLY A 164 -5.70 6.36 -23.38
C GLY A 164 -5.15 5.45 -24.48
N GLY A 165 -5.56 4.18 -24.50
CA GLY A 165 -5.08 3.18 -25.46
C GLY A 165 -3.64 2.67 -25.23
N LYS A 166 -2.96 3.13 -24.20
CA LYS A 166 -1.59 2.71 -23.84
C LYS A 166 -1.62 1.81 -22.62
N THR A 167 -1.06 0.62 -22.72
CA THR A 167 -0.91 -0.32 -21.59
C THR A 167 0.45 -0.16 -20.97
N GLY A 168 0.50 0.07 -19.67
CA GLY A 168 1.75 0.32 -18.96
C GLY A 168 1.65 0.12 -17.46
N TRP A 169 2.65 0.60 -16.73
CA TRP A 169 2.83 0.45 -15.30
C TRP A 169 2.81 1.81 -14.60
N LEU A 170 2.08 1.88 -13.50
CA LEU A 170 2.02 3.02 -12.59
C LEU A 170 2.53 2.61 -11.21
N LYS A 171 3.38 3.44 -10.61
CA LYS A 171 3.92 3.22 -9.27
C LYS A 171 2.83 3.38 -8.22
N LEU A 172 2.56 2.34 -7.42
CA LEU A 172 1.47 2.31 -6.44
C LEU A 172 1.67 3.27 -5.26
N HIS A 173 2.88 3.81 -5.07
CA HIS A 173 3.10 4.94 -4.18
C HIS A 173 2.19 6.14 -4.48
N TYR A 174 1.72 6.26 -5.72
CA TYR A 174 0.84 7.33 -6.20
C TYR A 174 -0.57 6.85 -6.50
N ALA A 175 -1.01 5.78 -5.86
CA ALA A 175 -2.37 5.26 -6.04
C ALA A 175 -2.94 4.77 -4.71
N THR A 176 -4.23 5.00 -4.53
CA THR A 176 -4.98 4.58 -3.36
C THR A 176 -5.94 3.47 -3.76
N PRO A 177 -6.05 2.38 -2.99
CA PRO A 177 -7.07 1.37 -3.21
C PRO A 177 -8.47 1.98 -3.19
N CYS A 178 -9.31 1.62 -4.16
CA CYS A 178 -10.72 1.99 -4.16
C CYS A 178 -11.59 0.74 -4.37
N GLY A 179 -12.62 0.58 -3.53
CA GLY A 179 -13.42 -0.65 -3.47
C GLY A 179 -14.50 -0.81 -4.56
N SER A 180 -14.50 -0.01 -5.62
CA SER A 180 -15.55 -0.10 -6.63
C SER A 180 -15.11 0.24 -8.04
N SER A 181 -15.77 -0.41 -9.01
CA SER A 181 -15.64 -0.10 -10.43
C SER A 181 -16.35 1.19 -10.87
N LYS A 182 -17.09 1.89 -9.99
CA LYS A 182 -17.77 3.14 -10.34
C LYS A 182 -16.76 4.22 -10.73
N GLY A 183 -16.88 4.73 -11.95
CA GLY A 183 -16.04 5.80 -12.48
C GLY A 183 -14.67 5.34 -12.95
N LEU A 184 -14.56 4.08 -13.43
CA LEU A 184 -13.43 3.65 -14.25
C LEU A 184 -13.43 4.43 -15.56
N SER A 185 -12.32 5.04 -15.90
CA SER A 185 -12.08 5.71 -17.18
C SER A 185 -11.41 4.77 -18.17
#